data_a74d69225208722e038ef59337159c6c
#
_entry.id   a74d69225208722e038ef59337159c6c
#
_cell.length_a   1.000
_cell.length_b   1.000
_cell.length_c   1.000
_cell.angle_alpha   90.00
_cell.angle_beta   90.00
_cell.angle_gamma   90.00
#
_symmetry.space_group_name_H-M   'P 1'
#
loop_
_entity.id
_entity.type
_entity.pdbx_description
1 polymer ?
#
loop_
_entity_poly.entity_id
_entity_poly.type
_entity_poly.pdbx_seq_one_letter_code
_entity_poly.pdbx_strand_id
1 'polypeptide(L)'
;MANGTISGWLANKIQDALLGGINFPPPSKHIGYTMTASAPNGFGTEPVGANYARISAIPTVWSVAVDGTVTNIADLEMPRASGAQGTPVALTIYDSSVGGNPLLFIPIDGSLTIQNRNSLIIPAGVITHRFKATSHYSQYWRTAIMNYLYLGTPLPLEPILWAGYTSSAPTATASGIEPAAAEYVRQALNNNKTSFTSAVNGSLGTALNLQFPISASAQGNISHVALFGSEDGGPYLASAPLVPNVNMATNAQMILQAGSFTFQLK
;
A
#
# COMPACT_ATOMS: atom_id res chain seq x y z
N MET A 1 -10.49 6.54 -16.55
CA MET A 1 -10.08 5.25 -15.97
C MET A 1 -10.22 5.35 -14.45
N ALA A 2 -10.99 4.44 -13.84
CA ALA A 2 -11.15 4.40 -12.40
C ALA A 2 -9.91 3.80 -11.74
N ASN A 3 -9.42 4.43 -10.67
CA ASN A 3 -8.33 3.88 -9.88
C ASN A 3 -8.83 2.67 -9.07
N GLY A 4 -8.04 1.60 -9.07
CA GLY A 4 -8.30 0.44 -8.24
C GLY A 4 -8.22 0.77 -6.75
N THR A 5 -9.07 0.13 -5.95
CA THR A 5 -9.05 0.19 -4.49
C THR A 5 -8.48 -1.12 -3.95
N ILE A 6 -7.44 -1.02 -3.12
CA ILE A 6 -6.85 -2.17 -2.42
C ILE A 6 -7.80 -2.69 -1.35
N SER A 7 -7.90 -3.99 -1.18
CA SER A 7 -8.68 -4.58 -0.08
C SER A 7 -8.00 -4.36 1.28
N GLY A 8 -8.80 -4.29 2.34
CA GLY A 8 -8.27 -4.21 3.71
C GLY A 8 -7.40 -5.41 4.07
N TRP A 9 -7.74 -6.61 3.56
CA TRP A 9 -6.93 -7.81 3.77
C TRP A 9 -5.52 -7.63 3.16
N LEU A 10 -5.42 -7.21 1.90
CA LEU A 10 -4.12 -7.03 1.25
C LEU A 10 -3.33 -5.87 1.88
N ALA A 11 -3.99 -4.77 2.22
CA ALA A 11 -3.36 -3.64 2.90
C ALA A 11 -2.73 -4.07 4.24
N ASN A 12 -3.44 -4.87 5.05
CA ASN A 12 -2.90 -5.41 6.30
C ASN A 12 -1.69 -6.31 6.07
N LYS A 13 -1.76 -7.23 5.08
CA LYS A 13 -0.66 -8.14 4.76
C LYS A 13 0.61 -7.41 4.32
N ILE A 14 0.46 -6.39 3.48
CA ILE A 14 1.58 -5.56 3.03
C ILE A 14 2.19 -4.81 4.22
N GLN A 15 1.38 -4.19 5.06
CA GLN A 15 1.86 -3.45 6.21
C GLN A 15 2.59 -4.34 7.22
N ASP A 16 2.03 -5.51 7.53
CA ASP A 16 2.65 -6.48 8.41
C ASP A 16 3.98 -7.00 7.85
N ALA A 17 4.11 -7.10 6.52
CA ALA A 17 5.38 -7.44 5.88
C ALA A 17 6.39 -6.30 5.95
N LEU A 18 5.98 -5.07 5.64
CA LEU A 18 6.87 -3.89 5.59
C LEU A 18 7.39 -3.47 6.97
N LEU A 19 6.51 -3.44 7.97
CA LEU A 19 6.75 -2.85 9.29
C LEU A 19 6.61 -3.88 10.45
N GLY A 20 6.33 -5.12 10.14
CA GLY A 20 6.14 -6.15 11.16
C GLY A 20 7.02 -7.37 11.00
N GLY A 21 7.86 -7.40 9.97
CA GLY A 21 8.74 -8.52 9.66
C GLY A 21 8.01 -9.83 9.36
N ILE A 22 6.71 -9.79 9.03
CA ILE A 22 5.92 -10.98 8.70
C ILE A 22 6.16 -11.36 7.24
N ASN A 23 6.59 -12.58 7.00
CA ASN A 23 6.72 -13.07 5.62
C ASN A 23 5.34 -13.12 4.95
N PHE A 24 5.23 -12.44 3.82
CA PHE A 24 4.04 -12.47 2.98
C PHE A 24 4.51 -12.69 1.54
N PRO A 25 4.37 -13.90 0.97
CA PRO A 25 4.78 -14.15 -0.41
C PRO A 25 3.91 -13.36 -1.40
N PRO A 26 4.45 -12.98 -2.57
CA PRO A 26 3.65 -12.30 -3.60
C PRO A 26 2.43 -13.13 -3.96
N PRO A 27 1.20 -12.58 -3.85
CA PRO A 27 0.00 -13.35 -4.14
C PRO A 27 -0.10 -13.68 -5.64
N SER A 28 -0.62 -14.85 -5.97
CA SER A 28 -1.12 -15.12 -7.31
C SER A 28 -2.19 -14.10 -7.67
N LYS A 29 -2.38 -13.83 -8.95
CA LYS A 29 -3.40 -12.89 -9.41
C LYS A 29 -4.35 -13.56 -10.39
N HIS A 30 -5.62 -13.54 -10.03
CA HIS A 30 -6.71 -14.06 -10.84
C HIS A 30 -7.73 -12.95 -11.04
N ILE A 31 -7.93 -12.53 -12.28
CA ILE A 31 -8.85 -11.46 -12.65
C ILE A 31 -10.22 -12.05 -12.91
N GLY A 32 -11.21 -11.48 -12.27
CA GLY A 32 -12.63 -11.71 -12.49
C GLY A 32 -13.37 -10.40 -12.60
N TYR A 33 -14.70 -10.48 -12.56
CA TYR A 33 -15.57 -9.31 -12.47
C TYR A 33 -16.78 -9.60 -11.60
N THR A 34 -17.34 -8.55 -11.04
CA THR A 34 -18.50 -8.64 -10.14
C THR A 34 -19.70 -7.90 -10.68
N MET A 35 -20.87 -8.41 -10.31
CA MET A 35 -22.18 -7.92 -10.72
C MET A 35 -22.79 -6.94 -9.71
N THR A 36 -22.17 -6.85 -8.53
CA THR A 36 -22.57 -5.93 -7.46
C THR A 36 -21.37 -5.14 -6.98
N ALA A 37 -21.63 -3.94 -6.43
CA ALA A 37 -20.56 -3.11 -5.87
C ALA A 37 -19.84 -3.81 -4.70
N SER A 38 -18.56 -3.47 -4.48
CA SER A 38 -17.80 -3.95 -3.34
C SER A 38 -18.27 -3.31 -2.05
N ALA A 39 -18.17 -4.08 -0.96
CA ALA A 39 -18.20 -3.55 0.40
C ALA A 39 -16.77 -3.40 0.94
N PRO A 40 -16.53 -2.65 2.04
CA PRO A 40 -15.19 -2.44 2.59
C PRO A 40 -14.40 -3.73 2.89
N ASN A 41 -15.10 -4.81 3.24
CA ASN A 41 -14.50 -6.09 3.61
C ASN A 41 -14.80 -7.23 2.62
N GLY A 42 -15.31 -6.91 1.42
CA GLY A 42 -15.61 -7.91 0.40
C GLY A 42 -15.84 -7.27 -0.97
N PHE A 43 -15.56 -8.03 -1.99
CA PHE A 43 -15.83 -7.61 -3.36
C PHE A 43 -17.11 -8.27 -3.81
N GLY A 44 -18.07 -7.55 -4.28
CA GLY A 44 -19.36 -7.98 -4.81
C GLY A 44 -19.54 -9.44 -5.20
N THR A 45 -20.61 -9.77 -5.84
CA THR A 45 -20.91 -11.15 -6.30
C THR A 45 -20.42 -11.36 -7.71
N GLU A 46 -19.71 -12.47 -7.96
CA GLU A 46 -19.33 -12.91 -9.29
C GLU A 46 -20.48 -13.63 -10.00
N PRO A 47 -20.48 -13.71 -11.34
CA PRO A 47 -21.44 -14.54 -12.07
C PRO A 47 -21.32 -16.02 -11.65
N VAL A 48 -22.46 -16.71 -11.68
CA VAL A 48 -22.50 -18.17 -11.43
C VAL A 48 -22.88 -18.89 -12.73
N GLY A 49 -22.04 -19.86 -13.12
CA GLY A 49 -22.29 -20.64 -14.35
C GLY A 49 -21.98 -19.85 -15.63
N ALA A 50 -22.65 -20.20 -16.73
CA ALA A 50 -22.48 -19.57 -18.04
C ALA A 50 -21.01 -19.50 -18.51
N ASN A 51 -20.18 -20.48 -18.15
CA ASN A 51 -18.76 -20.57 -18.44
C ASN A 51 -17.92 -19.41 -17.85
N TYR A 52 -18.39 -18.77 -16.77
CA TYR A 52 -17.58 -17.80 -16.04
C TYR A 52 -16.42 -18.50 -15.33
N ALA A 53 -15.22 -17.98 -15.52
CA ALA A 53 -14.04 -18.33 -14.74
C ALA A 53 -13.09 -17.12 -14.69
N ARG A 54 -12.38 -17.00 -13.57
CA ARG A 54 -11.30 -16.03 -13.45
C ARG A 54 -10.12 -16.43 -14.34
N ILE A 55 -9.42 -15.46 -14.91
CA ILE A 55 -8.20 -15.67 -15.68
C ILE A 55 -6.96 -15.40 -14.84
N SER A 56 -5.89 -16.15 -15.07
CA SER A 56 -4.61 -15.92 -14.42
C SER A 56 -3.91 -14.69 -15.04
N ALA A 57 -3.48 -13.76 -14.21
CA ALA A 57 -2.69 -12.59 -14.60
C ALA A 57 -1.24 -12.77 -14.15
N ILE A 58 -0.44 -13.43 -14.98
CA ILE A 58 0.99 -13.67 -14.72
C ILE A 58 1.81 -12.37 -14.75
N PRO A 59 3.03 -12.34 -14.17
CA PRO A 59 3.84 -11.11 -14.11
C PRO A 59 4.08 -10.43 -15.46
N THR A 60 4.18 -11.17 -16.55
CA THR A 60 4.48 -10.65 -17.89
C THR A 60 3.35 -9.79 -18.49
N VAL A 61 2.16 -9.79 -17.93
CA VAL A 61 1.06 -8.93 -18.39
C VAL A 61 1.04 -7.56 -17.72
N TRP A 62 2.00 -7.28 -16.82
CA TRP A 62 2.06 -6.04 -16.05
C TRP A 62 3.32 -5.24 -16.39
N SER A 63 3.20 -3.91 -16.38
CA SER A 63 4.34 -3.02 -16.48
C SER A 63 5.21 -3.07 -15.22
N VAL A 64 6.47 -2.67 -15.35
CA VAL A 64 7.28 -2.25 -14.19
C VAL A 64 6.58 -1.05 -13.53
N ALA A 65 6.63 -0.98 -12.21
CA ALA A 65 6.03 0.13 -11.49
C ALA A 65 6.84 1.42 -11.72
N VAL A 66 6.12 2.48 -12.05
CA VAL A 66 6.67 3.85 -12.13
C VAL A 66 5.84 4.73 -11.21
N ASP A 67 6.49 5.46 -10.31
CA ASP A 67 5.84 6.34 -9.33
C ASP A 67 4.72 5.66 -8.52
N GLY A 68 4.92 4.38 -8.17
CA GLY A 68 3.93 3.58 -7.47
C GLY A 68 2.71 3.22 -8.31
N THR A 69 2.84 3.22 -9.64
CA THR A 69 1.77 2.88 -10.59
C THR A 69 2.18 1.70 -11.46
N VAL A 70 1.28 0.73 -11.63
CA VAL A 70 1.40 -0.43 -12.53
C VAL A 70 0.20 -0.44 -13.46
N THR A 71 0.41 -0.88 -14.71
CA THR A 71 -0.63 -0.98 -15.73
C THR A 71 -0.53 -2.32 -16.45
N ASN A 72 -1.66 -2.89 -16.92
CA ASN A 72 -1.58 -4.06 -17.80
C ASN A 72 -1.03 -3.65 -19.16
N ILE A 73 -0.05 -4.42 -19.66
CA ILE A 73 0.64 -4.16 -20.95
C ILE A 73 0.20 -5.14 -22.04
N ALA A 74 -0.71 -6.05 -21.74
CA ALA A 74 -1.29 -6.98 -22.69
C ALA A 74 -2.82 -6.98 -22.56
N ASP A 75 -3.49 -7.35 -23.64
CA ASP A 75 -4.92 -7.61 -23.60
C ASP A 75 -5.23 -8.84 -22.73
N LEU A 76 -6.31 -8.77 -22.00
CA LEU A 76 -6.78 -9.84 -21.13
C LEU A 76 -8.19 -10.24 -21.56
N GLU A 77 -8.36 -11.49 -21.99
CA GLU A 77 -9.64 -12.00 -22.45
C GLU A 77 -10.23 -12.99 -21.47
N MET A 78 -11.44 -12.69 -21.00
CA MET A 78 -12.21 -13.60 -20.17
C MET A 78 -12.81 -14.74 -21.00
N PRO A 79 -13.07 -15.91 -20.39
CA PRO A 79 -13.71 -17.01 -21.09
C PRO A 79 -15.00 -16.58 -21.80
N ARG A 80 -15.23 -17.11 -22.99
CA ARG A 80 -16.43 -16.84 -23.75
C ARG A 80 -17.65 -17.37 -23.03
N ALA A 81 -18.63 -16.49 -22.80
CA ALA A 81 -19.85 -16.85 -22.09
C ALA A 81 -20.69 -17.88 -22.85
N SER A 82 -21.18 -18.91 -22.19
CA SER A 82 -22.13 -19.90 -22.73
C SER A 82 -23.59 -19.53 -22.47
N GLY A 83 -23.83 -18.42 -21.81
CA GLY A 83 -25.11 -17.83 -21.47
C GLY A 83 -24.96 -16.37 -21.09
N ALA A 84 -26.04 -15.64 -20.89
CA ALA A 84 -25.96 -14.26 -20.41
C ALA A 84 -25.39 -14.23 -18.98
N GLN A 85 -24.37 -13.41 -18.75
CA GLN A 85 -23.74 -13.21 -17.45
C GLN A 85 -24.15 -11.89 -16.79
N GLY A 86 -24.86 -11.01 -17.52
CA GLY A 86 -25.35 -9.73 -17.00
C GLY A 86 -24.37 -8.56 -17.22
N THR A 87 -24.47 -7.53 -16.37
CA THR A 87 -23.71 -6.28 -16.50
C THR A 87 -22.69 -6.16 -15.36
N PRO A 88 -21.39 -6.39 -15.61
CA PRO A 88 -20.35 -6.19 -14.62
C PRO A 88 -20.28 -4.74 -14.14
N VAL A 89 -20.05 -4.56 -12.83
CA VAL A 89 -19.85 -3.23 -12.22
C VAL A 89 -18.39 -2.96 -11.88
N ALA A 90 -17.58 -4.03 -11.75
CA ALA A 90 -16.16 -3.88 -11.51
C ALA A 90 -15.35 -5.08 -12.00
N LEU A 91 -14.09 -4.83 -12.35
CA LEU A 91 -13.03 -5.84 -12.38
C LEU A 91 -12.53 -6.07 -10.97
N THR A 92 -12.19 -7.32 -10.65
CA THR A 92 -11.69 -7.72 -9.36
C THR A 92 -10.47 -8.60 -9.53
N ILE A 93 -9.49 -8.48 -8.64
CA ILE A 93 -8.32 -9.35 -8.62
C ILE A 93 -8.34 -10.11 -7.30
N TYR A 94 -8.13 -11.42 -7.37
CA TYR A 94 -8.08 -12.35 -6.24
C TYR A 94 -6.74 -13.08 -6.19
N ASP A 95 -6.40 -13.64 -5.04
CA ASP A 95 -5.20 -14.49 -4.87
C ASP A 95 -5.42 -15.95 -5.29
N SER A 96 -6.61 -16.31 -5.76
CA SER A 96 -6.96 -17.67 -6.18
C SER A 96 -7.93 -17.66 -7.36
N SER A 97 -7.88 -18.74 -8.18
CA SER A 97 -8.82 -18.94 -9.30
C SER A 97 -10.25 -19.24 -8.82
N VAL A 98 -10.42 -19.77 -7.61
CA VAL A 98 -11.72 -20.05 -6.98
C VAL A 98 -11.63 -19.69 -5.51
N GLY A 99 -12.65 -19.02 -4.98
CA GLY A 99 -12.59 -18.52 -3.61
C GLY A 99 -11.46 -17.51 -3.41
N GLY A 100 -10.66 -17.67 -2.35
CA GLY A 100 -9.51 -16.83 -2.06
C GLY A 100 -9.86 -15.45 -1.54
N ASN A 101 -8.81 -14.64 -1.34
CA ASN A 101 -8.93 -13.29 -0.81
C ASN A 101 -8.98 -12.27 -1.93
N PRO A 102 -9.86 -11.25 -1.82
CA PRO A 102 -9.85 -10.14 -2.76
C PRO A 102 -8.58 -9.29 -2.55
N LEU A 103 -7.94 -8.91 -3.65
CA LEU A 103 -6.74 -8.06 -3.66
C LEU A 103 -7.09 -6.64 -4.07
N LEU A 104 -7.77 -6.49 -5.21
CA LEU A 104 -8.03 -5.20 -5.85
C LEU A 104 -9.44 -5.17 -6.44
N PHE A 105 -10.09 -4.02 -6.33
CA PHE A 105 -11.37 -3.71 -6.94
C PHE A 105 -11.22 -2.48 -7.84
N ILE A 106 -11.63 -2.61 -9.12
CA ILE A 106 -11.52 -1.55 -10.13
C ILE A 106 -12.92 -1.34 -10.72
N PRO A 107 -13.62 -0.23 -10.41
CA PRO A 107 -14.91 0.05 -10.99
C PRO A 107 -14.86 0.08 -12.53
N ILE A 108 -15.89 -0.45 -13.18
CA ILE A 108 -16.09 -0.34 -14.62
C ILE A 108 -16.96 0.87 -14.86
N ASP A 109 -16.44 1.84 -15.62
CA ASP A 109 -17.21 3.00 -16.06
C ASP A 109 -17.99 2.62 -17.32
N GLY A 110 -19.30 2.69 -17.25
CA GLY A 110 -20.19 2.38 -18.35
C GLY A 110 -21.05 1.12 -18.14
N SER A 111 -21.96 0.86 -19.07
CA SER A 111 -22.86 -0.30 -19.04
C SER A 111 -22.44 -1.32 -20.09
N LEU A 112 -21.54 -2.22 -19.74
CA LEU A 112 -21.17 -3.36 -20.56
C LEU A 112 -22.01 -4.57 -20.13
N THR A 113 -22.80 -5.13 -21.05
CA THR A 113 -23.57 -6.36 -20.78
C THR A 113 -22.93 -7.55 -21.47
N ILE A 114 -22.62 -8.60 -20.73
CA ILE A 114 -22.05 -9.83 -21.27
C ILE A 114 -23.17 -10.78 -21.64
N GLN A 115 -23.41 -10.88 -22.95
CA GLN A 115 -24.38 -11.78 -23.56
C GLN A 115 -23.80 -13.17 -23.83
N ASN A 116 -24.68 -14.12 -24.16
CA ASN A 116 -24.26 -15.44 -24.66
C ASN A 116 -23.32 -15.29 -25.86
N ARG A 117 -22.24 -16.06 -25.87
CA ARG A 117 -21.17 -16.08 -26.88
C ARG A 117 -20.27 -14.83 -26.92
N ASN A 118 -20.40 -13.90 -25.98
CA ASN A 118 -19.48 -12.77 -25.86
C ASN A 118 -18.36 -13.07 -24.87
N SER A 119 -17.20 -12.47 -25.09
CA SER A 119 -16.09 -12.40 -24.12
C SER A 119 -15.95 -10.97 -23.61
N LEU A 120 -15.54 -10.80 -22.36
CA LEU A 120 -15.03 -9.52 -21.89
C LEU A 120 -13.55 -9.45 -22.24
N ILE A 121 -13.20 -8.48 -23.08
CA ILE A 121 -11.81 -8.17 -23.40
C ILE A 121 -11.42 -6.89 -22.66
N ILE A 122 -10.32 -6.93 -21.94
CA ILE A 122 -9.73 -5.80 -21.22
C ILE A 122 -8.46 -5.42 -21.98
N PRO A 123 -8.47 -4.34 -22.77
CA PRO A 123 -7.31 -3.93 -23.58
C PRO A 123 -6.11 -3.56 -22.71
N ALA A 124 -4.92 -3.64 -23.30
CA ALA A 124 -3.70 -3.11 -22.68
C ALA A 124 -3.88 -1.63 -22.28
N GLY A 125 -3.36 -1.26 -21.12
CA GLY A 125 -3.45 0.09 -20.58
C GLY A 125 -4.75 0.43 -19.84
N VAL A 126 -5.74 -0.46 -19.81
CA VAL A 126 -7.05 -0.19 -19.17
C VAL A 126 -6.99 -0.39 -17.67
N ILE A 127 -6.33 -1.43 -17.18
CA ILE A 127 -6.13 -1.63 -15.75
C ILE A 127 -4.95 -0.81 -15.30
N THR A 128 -5.20 0.18 -14.46
CA THR A 128 -4.16 0.96 -13.80
C THR A 128 -4.35 0.90 -12.30
N HIS A 129 -3.33 0.44 -11.58
CA HIS A 129 -3.31 0.44 -10.12
C HIS A 129 -2.26 1.42 -9.62
N ARG A 130 -2.69 2.34 -8.76
CA ARG A 130 -1.84 3.34 -8.12
C ARG A 130 -2.23 3.50 -6.66
N PHE A 131 -1.24 3.51 -5.76
CA PHE A 131 -1.50 3.93 -4.38
C PHE A 131 -1.88 5.42 -4.32
N LYS A 132 -2.87 5.73 -3.47
CA LYS A 132 -3.31 7.11 -3.28
C LYS A 132 -2.16 7.99 -2.80
N ALA A 133 -2.14 9.25 -3.21
CA ALA A 133 -1.15 10.24 -2.75
C ALA A 133 -1.23 10.48 -1.22
N THR A 134 -2.38 10.19 -0.60
CA THR A 134 -2.60 10.25 0.85
C THR A 134 -2.04 9.03 1.62
N SER A 135 -1.40 8.08 0.93
CA SER A 135 -0.63 7.02 1.59
C SER A 135 0.54 7.64 2.34
N HIS A 136 0.81 7.15 3.55
CA HIS A 136 1.94 7.59 4.36
C HIS A 136 3.30 7.08 3.85
N TYR A 137 3.30 6.26 2.80
CA TYR A 137 4.49 5.67 2.22
C TYR A 137 5.10 6.54 1.13
N SER A 138 6.44 6.62 1.11
CA SER A 138 7.21 7.32 0.08
C SER A 138 7.00 6.68 -1.30
N GLN A 139 7.36 7.42 -2.35
CA GLN A 139 7.38 6.89 -3.72
C GLN A 139 8.27 5.65 -3.85
N TYR A 140 9.40 5.63 -3.15
CA TYR A 140 10.32 4.47 -3.11
C TYR A 140 9.58 3.20 -2.68
N TRP A 141 8.94 3.21 -1.50
CA TRP A 141 8.20 2.04 -1.01
C TRP A 141 6.94 1.73 -1.82
N ARG A 142 6.20 2.74 -2.26
CA ARG A 142 5.02 2.51 -3.13
C ARG A 142 5.42 1.79 -4.43
N THR A 143 6.53 2.20 -5.05
CA THR A 143 7.05 1.55 -6.27
C THR A 143 7.52 0.12 -5.98
N ALA A 144 8.24 -0.09 -4.87
CA ALA A 144 8.68 -1.42 -4.45
C ALA A 144 7.50 -2.37 -4.17
N ILE A 145 6.47 -1.89 -3.47
CA ILE A 145 5.25 -2.67 -3.20
C ILE A 145 4.56 -3.09 -4.50
N MET A 146 4.45 -2.18 -5.47
CA MET A 146 3.82 -2.49 -6.76
C MET A 146 4.62 -3.52 -7.54
N ASN A 147 5.94 -3.38 -7.62
CA ASN A 147 6.80 -4.39 -8.26
C ASN A 147 6.72 -5.74 -7.54
N TYR A 148 6.66 -5.73 -6.21
CA TYR A 148 6.47 -6.94 -5.42
C TYR A 148 5.14 -7.63 -5.73
N LEU A 149 4.05 -6.89 -5.67
CA LEU A 149 2.71 -7.42 -5.90
C LEU A 149 2.54 -7.96 -7.32
N TYR A 150 3.01 -7.23 -8.33
CA TYR A 150 2.70 -7.53 -9.73
C TYR A 150 3.79 -8.34 -10.44
N LEU A 151 5.06 -8.12 -10.11
CA LEU A 151 6.19 -8.77 -10.78
C LEU A 151 6.90 -9.82 -9.90
N GLY A 152 6.58 -9.87 -8.60
CA GLY A 152 7.26 -10.76 -7.65
C GLY A 152 8.66 -10.29 -7.25
N THR A 153 9.05 -9.05 -7.57
CA THR A 153 10.32 -8.47 -7.16
C THR A 153 10.38 -8.38 -5.63
N PRO A 154 11.40 -8.89 -4.95
CA PRO A 154 11.49 -8.83 -3.48
C PRO A 154 11.35 -7.41 -2.93
N LEU A 155 10.64 -7.27 -1.81
CA LEU A 155 10.58 -6.00 -1.09
C LEU A 155 11.96 -5.65 -0.52
N PRO A 156 12.38 -4.38 -0.58
CA PRO A 156 13.61 -3.92 0.06
C PRO A 156 13.35 -3.73 1.56
N LEU A 157 13.33 -4.85 2.29
CA LEU A 157 13.09 -4.86 3.73
C LEU A 157 14.40 -4.69 4.48
N GLU A 158 14.47 -3.67 5.33
CA GLU A 158 15.57 -3.47 6.26
C GLU A 158 15.24 -4.13 7.61
N PRO A 159 16.17 -4.86 8.22
CA PRO A 159 15.96 -5.47 9.54
C PRO A 159 15.82 -4.42 10.65
N ILE A 160 16.43 -3.25 10.46
CA ILE A 160 16.33 -2.09 11.33
C ILE A 160 15.83 -0.91 10.50
N LEU A 161 14.78 -0.28 10.99
CA LEU A 161 14.26 0.99 10.49
C LEU A 161 14.70 2.11 11.42
N TRP A 162 14.84 3.30 10.88
CA TRP A 162 15.29 4.46 11.64
C TRP A 162 14.19 5.51 11.69
N ALA A 163 13.72 5.79 12.91
CA ALA A 163 12.71 6.81 13.14
C ALA A 163 13.36 8.16 13.37
N GLY A 164 12.91 9.17 12.67
CA GLY A 164 13.25 10.57 12.84
C GLY A 164 12.02 11.45 12.91
N TYR A 165 12.20 12.76 13.07
CA TYR A 165 11.11 13.73 12.99
C TYR A 165 11.50 14.94 12.15
N THR A 166 10.49 15.61 11.57
CA THR A 166 10.70 16.68 10.61
C THR A 166 9.83 17.90 10.94
N SER A 167 10.37 19.08 10.63
CA SER A 167 9.70 20.37 10.83
C SER A 167 8.81 20.79 9.66
N SER A 168 8.95 20.14 8.51
CA SER A 168 8.10 20.37 7.34
C SER A 168 7.40 19.09 6.89
N ALA A 169 6.28 19.26 6.18
CA ALA A 169 5.55 18.15 5.60
C ALA A 169 6.39 17.39 4.57
N PRO A 170 6.39 16.05 4.59
CA PRO A 170 7.04 15.24 3.58
C PRO A 170 6.37 15.38 2.22
N THR A 171 7.15 15.12 1.17
CA THR A 171 6.65 14.93 -0.20
C THR A 171 6.69 13.45 -0.58
N ALA A 172 6.31 13.12 -1.81
CA ALA A 172 6.42 11.74 -2.29
C ALA A 172 7.86 11.20 -2.29
N THR A 173 8.86 12.08 -2.43
CA THR A 173 10.28 11.72 -2.62
C THR A 173 11.20 12.23 -1.51
N ALA A 174 10.71 13.07 -0.59
CA ALA A 174 11.51 13.65 0.48
C ALA A 174 10.78 13.60 1.83
N SER A 175 11.50 13.33 2.89
CA SER A 175 10.98 13.20 4.26
C SER A 175 10.49 14.50 4.89
N GLY A 176 10.79 15.65 4.29
CA GLY A 176 10.74 16.93 4.95
C GLY A 176 12.12 17.32 5.53
N ILE A 177 12.16 18.35 6.36
CA ILE A 177 13.40 18.90 6.93
C ILE A 177 13.59 18.33 8.33
N GLU A 178 14.65 17.53 8.51
CA GLU A 178 15.10 17.07 9.83
C GLU A 178 15.86 18.21 10.55
N PRO A 179 15.91 18.20 11.90
CA PRO A 179 16.71 19.15 12.63
C PRO A 179 18.20 19.03 12.27
N ALA A 180 18.86 20.16 12.12
CA ALA A 180 20.31 20.23 11.87
C ALA A 180 21.14 20.23 13.16
N ALA A 181 20.52 20.07 14.34
CA ALA A 181 21.17 20.09 15.63
C ALA A 181 22.07 18.87 15.82
N ALA A 182 23.26 19.04 16.35
CA ALA A 182 24.25 17.97 16.49
C ALA A 182 23.79 16.82 17.42
N GLU A 183 22.88 17.12 18.35
CA GLU A 183 22.29 16.13 19.27
C GLU A 183 21.09 15.39 18.67
N TYR A 184 20.60 15.81 17.50
CA TYR A 184 19.55 15.06 16.82
C TYR A 184 20.13 13.80 16.21
N VAL A 185 19.57 12.65 16.58
CA VAL A 185 19.88 11.35 15.98
C VAL A 185 18.59 10.57 15.78
N ARG A 186 18.47 9.86 14.68
CA ARG A 186 17.38 8.94 14.42
C ARG A 186 17.41 7.78 15.41
N GLN A 187 16.25 7.24 15.75
CA GLN A 187 16.12 6.13 16.69
C GLN A 187 15.90 4.82 15.96
N ALA A 188 16.68 3.79 16.32
CA ALA A 188 16.58 2.46 15.73
C ALA A 188 15.28 1.75 16.16
N LEU A 189 14.60 1.14 15.20
CA LEU A 189 13.43 0.30 15.37
C LEU A 189 13.66 -1.05 14.70
N ASN A 190 13.62 -2.14 15.46
CA ASN A 190 13.61 -3.46 14.84
C ASN A 190 12.36 -3.61 13.96
N ASN A 191 12.54 -4.08 12.73
CA ASN A 191 11.43 -4.32 11.83
C ASN A 191 10.69 -5.62 12.18
N ASN A 192 9.97 -5.60 13.28
CA ASN A 192 9.23 -6.76 13.79
C ASN A 192 8.05 -6.32 14.69
N LYS A 193 7.30 -7.30 15.20
CA LYS A 193 6.12 -7.08 16.05
C LYS A 193 6.43 -6.58 17.47
N THR A 194 7.67 -6.51 17.89
CA THR A 194 8.03 -5.84 19.16
C THR A 194 8.05 -4.32 19.01
N SER A 195 8.34 -3.82 17.80
CA SER A 195 8.36 -2.40 17.49
C SER A 195 7.06 -1.89 16.86
N PHE A 196 6.32 -2.77 16.19
CA PHE A 196 5.11 -2.39 15.46
C PHE A 196 3.91 -3.26 15.82
N THR A 197 2.72 -2.66 15.90
CA THR A 197 1.46 -3.37 16.12
C THR A 197 1.11 -4.23 14.89
N SER A 198 0.10 -5.10 15.02
CA SER A 198 -0.47 -5.74 13.83
C SER A 198 -1.31 -4.75 13.04
N ALA A 199 -1.29 -4.87 11.72
CA ALA A 199 -2.06 -4.01 10.85
C ALA A 199 -3.57 -4.32 10.96
N VAL A 200 -4.38 -3.26 11.06
CA VAL A 200 -5.84 -3.33 11.10
C VAL A 200 -6.40 -2.28 10.14
N ASN A 201 -7.27 -2.69 9.23
CA ASN A 201 -7.88 -1.80 8.23
C ASN A 201 -6.86 -0.95 7.45
N GLY A 202 -5.72 -1.54 7.09
CA GLY A 202 -4.66 -0.85 6.36
C GLY A 202 -3.91 0.19 7.22
N SER A 203 -3.97 0.10 8.53
CA SER A 203 -3.27 0.99 9.47
C SER A 203 -2.46 0.18 10.48
N LEU A 204 -1.28 0.68 10.83
CA LEU A 204 -0.37 0.07 11.80
C LEU A 204 0.38 1.18 12.54
N GLY A 205 0.60 1.02 13.85
CA GLY A 205 1.34 1.98 14.68
C GLY A 205 2.56 1.35 15.34
N THR A 206 3.32 2.16 16.09
CA THR A 206 4.40 1.65 16.94
C THR A 206 3.84 0.94 18.16
N ALA A 207 4.51 -0.14 18.59
CA ALA A 207 4.17 -0.91 19.78
C ALA A 207 4.97 -0.46 21.02
N LEU A 208 5.95 0.42 20.85
CA LEU A 208 6.83 0.92 21.90
C LEU A 208 6.92 2.45 21.87
N ASN A 209 7.38 3.02 22.97
CA ASN A 209 7.71 4.44 23.05
C ASN A 209 9.06 4.70 22.35
N LEU A 210 9.12 5.79 21.58
CA LEU A 210 10.36 6.29 21.00
C LEU A 210 10.82 7.50 21.79
N GLN A 211 12.05 7.46 22.29
CA GLN A 211 12.64 8.53 23.06
C GLN A 211 13.88 9.05 22.34
N PHE A 212 13.81 10.31 21.94
CA PHE A 212 14.93 11.00 21.29
C PHE A 212 15.82 11.68 22.33
N PRO A 213 17.06 12.03 22.00
CA PRO A 213 17.92 12.79 22.89
C PRO A 213 17.30 14.13 23.32
N ILE A 214 17.75 14.63 24.48
CA ILE A 214 17.41 15.98 24.94
C ILE A 214 18.07 16.99 23.99
N SER A 215 17.29 17.94 23.54
CA SER A 215 17.71 18.97 22.59
C SER A 215 18.53 20.04 23.31
N ALA A 216 19.79 20.21 22.95
CA ALA A 216 20.66 21.28 23.48
C ALA A 216 20.32 22.64 22.89
N SER A 217 19.66 22.69 21.74
CA SER A 217 19.20 23.89 21.06
C SER A 217 17.73 23.80 20.64
N ALA A 218 17.08 24.91 20.39
CA ALA A 218 15.70 24.90 19.89
C ALA A 218 15.63 24.31 18.48
N GLN A 219 14.85 23.26 18.27
CA GLN A 219 14.68 22.60 16.98
C GLN A 219 13.41 23.03 16.24
N GLY A 220 12.62 23.91 16.86
CA GLY A 220 11.43 24.50 16.26
C GLY A 220 10.19 23.61 16.33
N ASN A 221 9.27 23.86 15.42
CA ASN A 221 7.97 23.20 15.40
C ASN A 221 8.05 21.91 14.57
N ILE A 222 7.91 20.76 15.21
CA ILE A 222 7.95 19.43 14.59
C ILE A 222 6.55 19.05 14.18
N SER A 223 6.38 18.64 12.94
CA SER A 223 5.08 18.35 12.31
C SER A 223 4.88 16.88 11.93
N HIS A 224 5.96 16.13 11.70
CA HIS A 224 5.86 14.73 11.26
C HIS A 224 6.91 13.85 11.91
N VAL A 225 6.58 12.56 12.03
CA VAL A 225 7.52 11.46 12.25
C VAL A 225 7.80 10.83 10.88
N ALA A 226 9.05 10.46 10.62
CA ALA A 226 9.46 9.80 9.40
C ALA A 226 10.27 8.54 9.68
N LEU A 227 10.16 7.55 8.77
CA LEU A 227 10.96 6.33 8.77
C LEU A 227 11.96 6.35 7.62
N PHE A 228 13.16 5.85 7.91
CA PHE A 228 14.29 5.79 7.00
C PHE A 228 14.90 4.40 6.98
N GLY A 229 15.61 4.06 5.89
CA GLY A 229 16.34 2.79 5.74
C GLY A 229 17.71 2.78 6.41
N SER A 230 18.22 3.92 6.93
CA SER A 230 19.51 3.99 7.62
C SER A 230 19.55 5.10 8.66
N GLU A 231 20.51 5.03 9.57
CA GLU A 231 20.74 6.05 10.60
C GLU A 231 21.02 7.41 9.98
N ASP A 232 21.92 7.44 9.02
CA ASP A 232 22.29 8.63 8.25
C ASP A 232 22.00 8.42 6.77
N GLY A 233 21.46 9.44 6.11
CA GLY A 233 21.08 9.34 4.71
C GLY A 233 20.01 8.27 4.47
N GLY A 234 20.23 7.43 3.45
CA GLY A 234 19.33 6.33 3.10
C GLY A 234 17.97 6.75 2.53
N PRO A 235 17.18 5.78 2.07
CA PRO A 235 15.87 6.09 1.51
C PRO A 235 14.89 6.53 2.60
N TYR A 236 14.14 7.59 2.31
CA TYR A 236 12.91 7.91 3.02
C TYR A 236 11.84 6.87 2.70
N LEU A 237 11.22 6.28 3.72
CA LEU A 237 10.32 5.14 3.59
C LEU A 237 8.85 5.53 3.80
N ALA A 238 8.55 6.15 4.93
CA ALA A 238 7.19 6.53 5.31
C ALA A 238 7.19 7.71 6.27
N SER A 239 6.04 8.38 6.40
CA SER A 239 5.84 9.41 7.43
C SER A 239 4.42 9.40 7.96
N ALA A 240 4.26 9.94 9.15
CA ALA A 240 2.96 10.19 9.77
C ALA A 240 2.93 11.59 10.38
N PRO A 241 1.82 12.35 10.26
CA PRO A 241 1.71 13.65 10.89
C PRO A 241 1.62 13.53 12.41
N LEU A 242 2.19 14.49 13.12
CA LEU A 242 1.97 14.71 14.54
C LEU A 242 0.79 15.67 14.73
N VAL A 243 -0.18 15.27 15.52
CA VAL A 243 -1.37 16.09 15.82
C VAL A 243 -1.59 16.13 17.33
N PRO A 244 -1.39 17.28 17.96
CA PRO A 244 -0.85 18.55 17.45
C PRO A 244 0.65 18.49 17.13
N ASN A 245 1.15 19.49 16.38
CA ASN A 245 2.58 19.69 16.22
C ASN A 245 3.26 19.92 17.56
N VAL A 246 4.53 19.54 17.67
CA VAL A 246 5.31 19.64 18.90
C VAL A 246 6.38 20.73 18.77
N ASN A 247 6.37 21.71 19.64
CA ASN A 247 7.45 22.71 19.68
C ASN A 247 8.63 22.19 20.50
N MET A 248 9.75 21.95 19.85
CA MET A 248 10.99 21.48 20.46
C MET A 248 11.87 22.66 20.84
N ALA A 249 11.70 23.14 22.08
CA ALA A 249 12.54 24.17 22.69
C ALA A 249 13.89 23.59 23.16
N THR A 250 14.81 24.46 23.54
CA THR A 250 16.06 24.08 24.22
C THR A 250 15.75 23.28 25.50
N ASN A 251 16.50 22.22 25.76
CA ASN A 251 16.31 21.27 26.84
C ASN A 251 14.98 20.49 26.79
N ALA A 252 14.26 20.51 25.69
CA ALA A 252 13.10 19.65 25.47
C ALA A 252 13.54 18.25 25.01
N GLN A 253 12.68 17.26 25.28
CA GLN A 253 12.87 15.90 24.80
C GLN A 253 11.61 15.43 24.05
N MET A 254 11.80 14.90 22.85
CA MET A 254 10.72 14.25 22.11
C MET A 254 10.53 12.83 22.64
N ILE A 255 9.34 12.53 23.12
CA ILE A 255 8.91 11.18 23.49
C ILE A 255 7.62 10.90 22.73
N LEU A 256 7.68 9.95 21.79
CA LEU A 256 6.51 9.48 21.03
C LEU A 256 5.98 8.23 21.73
N GLN A 257 4.79 8.32 22.28
CA GLN A 257 4.14 7.20 22.95
C GLN A 257 3.77 6.09 21.97
N ALA A 258 3.76 4.85 22.43
CA ALA A 258 3.25 3.73 21.65
C ALA A 258 1.84 4.04 21.09
N GLY A 259 1.64 3.81 19.80
CA GLY A 259 0.38 4.07 19.11
C GLY A 259 0.02 5.54 18.89
N SER A 260 0.86 6.50 19.31
CA SER A 260 0.57 7.95 19.12
C SER A 260 0.58 8.40 17.66
N PHE A 261 1.15 7.61 16.78
CA PHE A 261 1.11 7.84 15.33
C PHE A 261 0.98 6.52 14.60
N THR A 262 0.37 6.57 13.42
CA THR A 262 0.09 5.39 12.61
C THR A 262 0.47 5.62 11.15
N PHE A 263 0.95 4.56 10.51
CA PHE A 263 1.17 4.53 9.07
C PHE A 263 -0.03 3.89 8.38
N GLN A 264 -0.50 4.47 7.27
CA GLN A 264 -1.65 3.98 6.52
C GLN A 264 -1.27 3.69 5.07
N LEU A 265 -1.71 2.53 4.57
CA LEU A 265 -1.69 2.17 3.17
C LEU A 265 -3.12 2.32 2.60
N LYS A 266 -3.29 3.18 1.58
CA LYS A 266 -4.58 3.50 0.97
C LYS A 266 -4.55 3.36 -0.54
#